data_b06f4d8746ebe5ecd2dcf0dee83f7ddd
#
_entry.id   b06f4d8746ebe5ecd2dcf0dee83f7ddd
#
_cell.length_a   1.000
_cell.length_b   1.000
_cell.length_c   1.000
_cell.angle_alpha   90.00
_cell.angle_beta   90.00
_cell.angle_gamma   90.00
#
_symmetry.space_group_name_H-M   'P 1'
#
loop_
_entity.id
_entity.type
_entity.pdbx_description
1 polymer ?
#
loop_
_entity_poly.entity_id
_entity_poly.type
_entity_poly.pdbx_seq_one_letter_code
_entity_poly.pdbx_strand_id
1 'polypeptide(L)'
;MNKILKLLMLLIAIVMIIGCFAACGQTDNNDGTDSESNSDAINTDTASTDTGSGGGDGKDDEEQFVDYASQLKFNPNSGKKWAYVTVKSYIDGDTTHFYIDNSLIPEGYVKARYLGINTPESTGIVEPWGKKASNYTKTQLQKAESIKNGIIVESDTASWDLDSTGERTLLWVWYKTSENGEYRNLNIEILQQGLAFGSGTTSNTYSEYTTAALYQATTMKLYVFNKKVKDPDFYYGQAINLTLKELKANSKKYEGKLVKFDAVVAKKSGYTIYVEEFDAQNDMYFGMQLFAGYGCPIMDKFAIGNRVSIVGTLQYYENGGTYQVSNLQYDILFPDWEGGCRVLDTGLEASYREGDVDKILNGKISIDSYVEREDENGEIIEELQTVEFDYGELALYSTIKLSNLTVTKVYTTTADTASKGALTITCKDANGKTIEIRTASKLVKDDQSVVVASDFPKGAVISVKGIIDVFDEYQVKVFNIDDITFEE
;
A
#
# COMPACT_ATOMS: atom_id res chain seq x y z
N MET A 1 20.74 14.62 -23.10
CA MET A 1 19.32 15.08 -23.20
C MET A 1 19.22 16.44 -22.53
N ASN A 2 18.57 17.44 -23.14
CA ASN A 2 18.64 18.83 -22.67
C ASN A 2 17.90 19.02 -21.34
N LYS A 3 18.45 19.76 -20.36
CA LYS A 3 17.85 20.03 -19.03
C LYS A 3 16.41 20.55 -19.12
N ILE A 4 16.08 21.30 -20.18
CA ILE A 4 14.72 21.82 -20.44
C ILE A 4 13.74 20.67 -20.80
N LEU A 5 14.21 19.63 -21.51
CA LEU A 5 13.37 18.48 -21.87
C LEU A 5 13.08 17.59 -20.64
N LYS A 6 14.04 17.44 -19.71
CA LYS A 6 13.84 16.75 -18.42
C LYS A 6 12.88 17.51 -17.49
N LEU A 7 12.94 18.86 -17.48
CA LEU A 7 12.02 19.69 -16.71
C LEU A 7 10.59 19.64 -17.26
N LEU A 8 10.45 19.56 -18.60
CA LEU A 8 9.16 19.38 -19.26
C LEU A 8 8.55 17.99 -18.99
N MET A 9 9.38 16.94 -18.96
CA MET A 9 8.96 15.59 -18.58
C MET A 9 8.55 15.50 -17.10
N LEU A 10 9.23 16.23 -16.21
CA LEU A 10 8.86 16.30 -14.80
C LEU A 10 7.50 16.99 -14.60
N LEU A 11 7.20 18.04 -15.37
CA LEU A 11 5.90 18.73 -15.35
C LEU A 11 4.77 17.83 -15.91
N ILE A 12 5.06 17.04 -16.94
CA ILE A 12 4.11 16.06 -17.51
C ILE A 12 3.86 14.91 -16.52
N ALA A 13 4.88 14.47 -15.77
CA ALA A 13 4.73 13.43 -14.76
C ALA A 13 3.85 13.89 -13.58
N ILE A 14 3.93 15.16 -13.17
CA ILE A 14 3.07 15.72 -12.12
C ILE A 14 1.61 15.79 -12.60
N VAL A 15 1.36 16.10 -13.87
CA VAL A 15 0.01 16.09 -14.47
C VAL A 15 -0.52 14.67 -14.60
N MET A 16 0.34 13.65 -14.84
CA MET A 16 -0.09 12.25 -14.92
C MET A 16 -0.39 11.65 -13.53
N ILE A 17 0.28 12.08 -12.46
CA ILE A 17 -0.07 11.63 -11.10
C ILE A 17 -1.47 12.10 -10.70
N ILE A 18 -1.93 13.24 -11.21
CA ILE A 18 -3.32 13.71 -11.05
C ILE A 18 -4.27 13.00 -12.04
N GLY A 19 -3.74 12.48 -13.17
CA GLY A 19 -4.52 11.82 -14.24
C GLY A 19 -4.66 10.30 -14.11
N CYS A 20 -3.80 9.59 -13.38
CA CYS A 20 -3.86 8.13 -13.23
C CYS A 20 -5.02 7.61 -12.35
N PHE A 21 -5.82 8.51 -11.76
CA PHE A 21 -7.08 8.11 -11.13
C PHE A 21 -8.29 8.11 -12.09
N ALA A 22 -8.11 8.35 -13.39
CA ALA A 22 -9.22 8.53 -14.34
C ALA A 22 -9.20 7.66 -15.60
N ALA A 23 -8.35 6.65 -15.72
CA ALA A 23 -8.30 5.84 -16.95
C ALA A 23 -7.96 4.37 -16.68
N CYS A 24 -8.95 3.59 -16.32
CA CYS A 24 -8.99 2.17 -16.62
C CYS A 24 -10.40 1.82 -17.09
N GLY A 25 -10.62 2.02 -18.38
CA GLY A 25 -11.81 1.63 -19.11
C GLY A 25 -11.44 1.23 -20.53
N GLN A 26 -11.69 -0.03 -20.83
CA GLN A 26 -11.82 -0.67 -22.14
C GLN A 26 -10.58 -0.82 -23.02
N THR A 27 -10.21 -2.09 -23.20
CA THR A 27 -9.87 -2.61 -24.53
C THR A 27 -10.58 -3.94 -24.72
N ASP A 28 -11.55 -3.92 -25.65
CA ASP A 28 -12.09 -5.10 -26.28
C ASP A 28 -11.00 -5.74 -27.16
N ASN A 29 -10.80 -7.05 -27.02
CA ASN A 29 -10.42 -7.90 -28.14
C ASN A 29 -11.09 -9.26 -27.99
N ASN A 30 -11.95 -9.49 -28.97
CA ASN A 30 -12.58 -10.72 -29.37
C ASN A 30 -11.53 -11.73 -29.83
N ASP A 31 -11.53 -12.93 -29.32
CA ASP A 31 -11.56 -14.12 -30.18
C ASP A 31 -12.11 -15.33 -29.42
N GLY A 32 -13.03 -16.01 -30.10
CA GLY A 32 -13.86 -17.03 -29.54
C GLY A 32 -13.18 -18.40 -29.45
N THR A 33 -13.67 -19.21 -28.57
CA THR A 33 -14.23 -20.55 -28.89
C THR A 33 -14.82 -21.17 -27.61
N ASP A 34 -16.01 -21.72 -27.80
CA ASP A 34 -16.87 -22.55 -27.00
C ASP A 34 -16.29 -23.32 -25.82
N SER A 35 -16.92 -23.24 -24.63
CA SER A 35 -17.71 -24.37 -24.12
C SER A 35 -18.31 -24.10 -22.72
N GLU A 36 -19.58 -24.36 -22.67
CA GLU A 36 -20.42 -24.83 -21.55
C GLU A 36 -20.58 -23.97 -20.29
N SER A 37 -21.79 -23.46 -20.25
CA SER A 37 -22.53 -22.98 -19.08
C SER A 37 -22.50 -23.94 -17.90
N ASN A 38 -22.14 -23.46 -16.71
CA ASN A 38 -22.76 -23.94 -15.48
C ASN A 38 -23.15 -22.73 -14.64
N SER A 39 -24.44 -22.47 -14.65
CA SER A 39 -25.11 -21.55 -13.76
C SER A 39 -25.36 -22.29 -12.43
N ASP A 40 -24.52 -22.07 -11.44
CA ASP A 40 -24.87 -22.45 -10.07
C ASP A 40 -25.61 -21.32 -9.39
N ALA A 41 -26.92 -21.47 -9.43
CA ALA A 41 -27.84 -20.73 -8.58
C ALA A 41 -27.55 -21.10 -7.12
N ILE A 42 -27.27 -20.07 -6.30
CA ILE A 42 -27.22 -20.24 -4.84
C ILE A 42 -28.65 -20.52 -4.36
N ASN A 43 -28.92 -21.80 -4.11
CA ASN A 43 -30.15 -22.27 -3.51
C ASN A 43 -30.13 -21.91 -2.02
N THR A 44 -31.08 -21.12 -1.58
CA THR A 44 -31.44 -20.97 -0.18
C THR A 44 -32.33 -22.15 0.22
N ASP A 45 -31.72 -23.25 0.64
CA ASP A 45 -32.50 -24.35 1.22
C ASP A 45 -32.75 -24.07 2.70
N THR A 46 -34.02 -23.87 2.99
CA THR A 46 -34.67 -24.01 4.30
C THR A 46 -34.54 -25.45 4.78
N ALA A 47 -33.83 -25.66 5.87
CA ALA A 47 -33.75 -26.94 6.54
C ALA A 47 -35.13 -27.34 7.09
N SER A 48 -35.69 -28.45 6.57
CA SER A 48 -36.82 -29.16 7.16
C SER A 48 -36.32 -30.08 8.25
N THR A 49 -37.01 -30.06 9.38
CA THR A 49 -36.85 -30.91 10.55
C THR A 49 -37.08 -32.39 10.21
N ASP A 50 -36.11 -33.23 10.59
CA ASP A 50 -36.39 -34.65 10.81
C ASP A 50 -36.05 -35.04 12.27
N THR A 51 -36.99 -35.63 12.95
CA THR A 51 -36.92 -36.06 14.34
C THR A 51 -36.37 -37.47 14.44
N GLY A 52 -35.19 -37.63 15.06
CA GLY A 52 -34.63 -38.94 15.42
C GLY A 52 -33.96 -38.85 16.81
N SER A 53 -34.58 -39.47 17.79
CA SER A 53 -34.22 -39.62 19.19
C SER A 53 -32.91 -40.35 19.41
N GLY A 54 -32.04 -39.85 20.34
CA GLY A 54 -30.92 -40.61 20.89
C GLY A 54 -29.99 -39.75 21.73
N GLY A 55 -30.08 -39.84 23.07
CA GLY A 55 -29.47 -39.01 24.09
C GLY A 55 -27.94 -38.99 24.14
N GLY A 56 -27.41 -37.88 24.69
CA GLY A 56 -26.02 -37.69 25.05
C GLY A 56 -25.77 -36.22 25.34
N ASP A 57 -25.58 -35.86 26.63
CA ASP A 57 -25.27 -34.52 27.14
C ASP A 57 -24.15 -33.83 26.39
N GLY A 58 -24.37 -32.59 26.02
CA GLY A 58 -23.38 -31.65 25.44
C GLY A 58 -24.10 -30.72 24.48
N LYS A 59 -24.93 -29.78 24.99
CA LYS A 59 -25.45 -28.69 24.18
C LYS A 59 -24.29 -27.72 23.89
N ASP A 60 -23.66 -27.87 22.74
CA ASP A 60 -23.11 -26.75 22.01
C ASP A 60 -24.34 -25.98 21.49
N ASP A 61 -24.70 -24.88 22.14
CA ASP A 61 -25.69 -23.94 21.60
C ASP A 61 -25.08 -23.38 20.31
N GLU A 62 -25.47 -23.91 19.14
CA GLU A 62 -25.16 -23.30 17.84
C GLU A 62 -25.76 -21.89 17.88
N GLU A 63 -24.91 -20.88 17.95
CA GLU A 63 -25.33 -19.48 17.90
C GLU A 63 -26.09 -19.23 16.61
N GLN A 64 -27.38 -18.91 16.72
CA GLN A 64 -28.24 -18.62 15.58
C GLN A 64 -27.86 -17.27 14.95
N PHE A 65 -27.65 -17.22 13.64
CA PHE A 65 -27.37 -15.98 12.91
C PHE A 65 -28.54 -15.01 13.04
N VAL A 66 -28.24 -13.78 13.48
CA VAL A 66 -29.20 -12.68 13.65
C VAL A 66 -29.00 -11.67 12.53
N ASP A 67 -30.08 -11.27 11.86
CA ASP A 67 -30.05 -10.28 10.81
C ASP A 67 -30.23 -8.85 11.38
N TYR A 68 -29.18 -8.28 11.92
CA TYR A 68 -29.18 -6.93 12.50
C TYR A 68 -29.46 -5.84 11.46
N ALA A 69 -29.04 -6.02 10.21
CA ALA A 69 -29.31 -5.07 9.12
C ALA A 69 -30.80 -4.88 8.82
N SER A 70 -31.62 -5.92 9.07
CA SER A 70 -33.08 -5.85 8.90
C SER A 70 -33.79 -5.27 10.12
N GLN A 71 -33.20 -5.38 11.29
CA GLN A 71 -33.78 -4.86 12.54
C GLN A 71 -33.69 -3.33 12.63
N LEU A 72 -32.58 -2.75 12.14
CA LEU A 72 -32.41 -1.31 12.10
C LEU A 72 -33.29 -0.70 11.03
N LYS A 73 -34.10 0.33 11.41
CA LYS A 73 -35.02 1.01 10.50
C LYS A 73 -34.51 2.41 10.16
N PHE A 74 -34.55 2.71 8.85
CA PHE A 74 -34.29 4.05 8.38
C PHE A 74 -35.33 5.04 8.91
N ASN A 75 -34.88 6.16 9.50
CA ASN A 75 -35.75 7.21 10.03
C ASN A 75 -35.47 8.55 9.34
N PRO A 76 -36.29 8.98 8.38
CA PRO A 76 -36.10 10.25 7.66
C PRO A 76 -36.21 11.50 8.57
N ASN A 77 -36.78 11.34 9.78
CA ASN A 77 -36.97 12.41 10.75
C ASN A 77 -35.92 12.39 11.88
N SER A 78 -34.80 11.71 11.68
CA SER A 78 -33.72 11.57 12.68
C SER A 78 -32.96 12.87 12.96
N GLY A 79 -33.15 13.90 12.14
CA GLY A 79 -32.36 15.15 12.19
C GLY A 79 -31.00 15.05 11.49
N LYS A 80 -30.64 13.88 11.01
CA LYS A 80 -29.42 13.67 10.22
C LYS A 80 -29.60 14.09 8.78
N LYS A 81 -28.49 14.38 8.07
CA LYS A 81 -28.55 14.55 6.62
C LYS A 81 -28.68 13.21 5.91
N TRP A 82 -29.54 13.18 4.93
CA TRP A 82 -29.71 12.03 4.05
C TRP A 82 -30.21 12.44 2.67
N ALA A 83 -30.02 11.58 1.66
CA ALA A 83 -30.49 11.81 0.30
C ALA A 83 -30.73 10.49 -0.44
N TYR A 84 -31.63 10.53 -1.43
CA TYR A 84 -31.71 9.51 -2.47
C TYR A 84 -30.53 9.66 -3.43
N VAL A 85 -29.96 8.53 -3.83
CA VAL A 85 -28.79 8.50 -4.69
C VAL A 85 -28.90 7.39 -5.74
N THR A 86 -28.06 7.47 -6.78
CA THR A 86 -27.82 6.38 -7.73
C THR A 86 -26.33 6.10 -7.81
N VAL A 87 -25.95 4.87 -8.14
CA VAL A 87 -24.53 4.50 -8.19
C VAL A 87 -23.85 5.21 -9.37
N LYS A 88 -22.70 5.82 -9.11
CA LYS A 88 -21.81 6.37 -10.12
C LYS A 88 -20.68 5.38 -10.45
N SER A 89 -20.02 4.82 -9.42
CA SER A 89 -18.98 3.81 -9.58
C SER A 89 -18.79 3.01 -8.29
N TYR A 90 -18.59 1.73 -8.45
CA TYR A 90 -18.16 0.82 -7.40
C TYR A 90 -16.65 0.93 -7.26
N ILE A 91 -16.13 1.16 -6.06
CA ILE A 91 -14.70 1.31 -5.80
C ILE A 91 -14.19 0.12 -5.01
N ASP A 92 -14.79 -0.12 -3.82
CA ASP A 92 -14.39 -1.17 -2.91
C ASP A 92 -15.58 -1.70 -2.08
N GLY A 93 -15.36 -2.62 -1.16
CA GLY A 93 -16.40 -3.17 -0.29
C GLY A 93 -17.07 -2.12 0.61
N ASP A 94 -16.31 -1.10 1.03
CA ASP A 94 -16.78 -0.01 1.90
C ASP A 94 -16.67 1.39 1.27
N THR A 95 -16.46 1.45 -0.03
CA THR A 95 -16.35 2.71 -0.76
C THR A 95 -17.11 2.64 -2.08
N THR A 96 -18.09 3.54 -2.27
CA THR A 96 -18.87 3.67 -3.50
C THR A 96 -19.06 5.15 -3.81
N HIS A 97 -18.95 5.52 -5.08
CA HIS A 97 -19.33 6.86 -5.51
C HIS A 97 -20.79 6.87 -5.96
N PHE A 98 -21.55 7.87 -5.52
CA PHE A 98 -22.96 8.04 -5.86
C PHE A 98 -23.20 9.38 -6.51
N TYR A 99 -24.13 9.43 -7.47
CA TYR A 99 -24.74 10.68 -7.91
C TYR A 99 -25.75 11.14 -6.86
N ILE A 100 -25.72 12.43 -6.54
CA ILE A 100 -26.58 13.11 -5.56
C ILE A 100 -27.06 14.43 -6.13
N ASP A 101 -28.18 14.97 -5.65
CA ASP A 101 -28.70 16.25 -6.07
C ASP A 101 -27.67 17.39 -5.83
N ASN A 102 -27.39 18.18 -6.86
CA ASN A 102 -26.45 19.30 -6.82
C ASN A 102 -26.86 20.42 -5.82
N SER A 103 -28.11 20.45 -5.41
CA SER A 103 -28.56 21.38 -4.35
C SER A 103 -28.06 20.94 -2.96
N LEU A 104 -27.69 19.66 -2.78
CA LEU A 104 -27.18 19.11 -1.54
C LEU A 104 -25.66 19.09 -1.52
N ILE A 105 -25.04 18.70 -2.65
CA ILE A 105 -23.59 18.69 -2.88
C ILE A 105 -23.33 19.25 -4.27
N PRO A 106 -22.66 20.42 -4.38
CA PRO A 106 -22.52 21.16 -5.65
C PRO A 106 -21.86 20.35 -6.78
N GLU A 107 -20.97 19.43 -6.45
CA GLU A 107 -20.27 18.55 -7.39
C GLU A 107 -21.20 17.54 -8.08
N GLY A 108 -22.43 17.34 -7.57
CA GLY A 108 -23.41 16.39 -8.08
C GLY A 108 -23.07 14.92 -7.85
N TYR A 109 -22.02 14.65 -7.09
CA TYR A 109 -21.65 13.30 -6.65
C TYR A 109 -20.95 13.31 -5.30
N VAL A 110 -20.99 12.18 -4.62
CA VAL A 110 -20.34 11.97 -3.33
C VAL A 110 -19.46 10.72 -3.39
N LYS A 111 -18.27 10.81 -2.83
CA LYS A 111 -17.38 9.68 -2.57
C LYS A 111 -17.72 9.13 -1.18
N ALA A 112 -18.57 8.12 -1.12
CA ALA A 112 -19.02 7.55 0.15
C ALA A 112 -17.97 6.60 0.73
N ARG A 113 -17.49 6.87 1.95
CA ARG A 113 -16.78 5.95 2.83
C ARG A 113 -17.78 5.45 3.87
N TYR A 114 -17.94 4.13 3.99
CA TYR A 114 -18.97 3.53 4.82
C TYR A 114 -18.58 3.60 6.29
N LEU A 115 -19.47 4.15 7.10
CA LEU A 115 -19.33 4.26 8.55
C LEU A 115 -19.37 2.89 9.23
N GLY A 116 -18.61 2.76 10.33
CA GLY A 116 -18.64 1.58 11.21
C GLY A 116 -17.84 0.40 10.71
N ILE A 117 -17.34 0.40 9.46
CA ILE A 117 -16.69 -0.74 8.83
C ILE A 117 -15.39 -0.37 8.12
N ASN A 118 -14.54 -1.38 7.94
CA ASN A 118 -13.36 -1.37 7.09
C ASN A 118 -13.27 -2.72 6.39
N THR A 119 -13.54 -2.79 5.09
CA THR A 119 -13.38 -4.02 4.32
C THR A 119 -11.92 -4.23 3.95
N PRO A 120 -11.47 -5.49 3.75
CA PRO A 120 -10.21 -5.73 3.08
C PRO A 120 -10.21 -5.09 1.68
N GLU A 121 -9.05 -4.60 1.26
CA GLU A 121 -8.88 -3.90 -0.02
C GLU A 121 -9.09 -4.85 -1.21
N SER A 122 -9.82 -4.39 -2.24
CA SER A 122 -10.07 -5.14 -3.48
C SER A 122 -9.39 -4.51 -4.70
N THR A 123 -8.86 -3.30 -4.56
CA THR A 123 -8.18 -2.54 -5.61
C THR A 123 -6.82 -2.04 -5.10
N GLY A 124 -5.86 -1.87 -6.00
CA GLY A 124 -4.49 -1.51 -5.61
C GLY A 124 -3.79 -2.67 -4.92
N ILE A 125 -3.70 -2.65 -3.60
CA ILE A 125 -3.20 -3.79 -2.81
C ILE A 125 -4.41 -4.68 -2.50
N VAL A 126 -4.51 -5.81 -3.20
CA VAL A 126 -5.62 -6.75 -2.98
C VAL A 126 -5.35 -7.59 -1.75
N GLU A 127 -6.32 -7.62 -0.82
CA GLU A 127 -6.26 -8.41 0.41
C GLU A 127 -7.20 -9.63 0.35
N PRO A 128 -6.92 -10.69 1.14
CA PRO A 128 -7.86 -11.80 1.30
C PRO A 128 -9.25 -11.31 1.69
N TRP A 129 -10.29 -11.85 1.05
CA TRP A 129 -11.71 -11.49 1.20
C TRP A 129 -12.10 -10.10 0.64
N GLY A 130 -11.14 -9.27 0.16
CA GLY A 130 -11.43 -7.96 -0.40
C GLY A 130 -12.34 -8.03 -1.63
N LYS A 131 -12.00 -8.91 -2.58
CA LYS A 131 -12.83 -9.15 -3.77
C LYS A 131 -14.24 -9.64 -3.42
N LYS A 132 -14.37 -10.50 -2.40
CA LYS A 132 -15.66 -10.98 -1.91
C LYS A 132 -16.48 -9.85 -1.28
N ALA A 133 -15.87 -9.00 -0.45
CA ALA A 133 -16.53 -7.83 0.15
C ALA A 133 -17.01 -6.84 -0.92
N SER A 134 -16.16 -6.51 -1.88
CA SER A 134 -16.50 -5.62 -3.00
C SER A 134 -17.63 -6.17 -3.86
N ASN A 135 -17.59 -7.45 -4.22
CA ASN A 135 -18.66 -8.13 -4.97
C ASN A 135 -19.97 -8.18 -4.18
N TYR A 136 -19.91 -8.36 -2.86
CA TYR A 136 -21.10 -8.35 -2.01
C TYR A 136 -21.78 -6.98 -2.07
N THR A 137 -21.04 -5.90 -1.79
CA THR A 137 -21.53 -4.52 -1.87
C THR A 137 -22.15 -4.22 -3.23
N LYS A 138 -21.42 -4.53 -4.31
CA LYS A 138 -21.90 -4.36 -5.69
C LYS A 138 -23.21 -5.09 -5.93
N THR A 139 -23.29 -6.37 -5.55
CA THR A 139 -24.48 -7.21 -5.75
C THR A 139 -25.70 -6.66 -5.03
N GLN A 140 -25.55 -6.19 -3.78
CA GLN A 140 -26.67 -5.63 -3.03
C GLN A 140 -27.17 -4.31 -3.64
N LEU A 141 -26.26 -3.41 -3.99
CA LEU A 141 -26.61 -2.13 -4.60
C LEU A 141 -27.24 -2.31 -6.00
N GLN A 142 -26.75 -3.24 -6.81
CA GLN A 142 -27.33 -3.54 -8.13
C GLN A 142 -28.80 -4.00 -8.04
N LYS A 143 -29.18 -4.71 -6.99
CA LYS A 143 -30.59 -5.07 -6.77
C LYS A 143 -31.47 -3.83 -6.57
N ALA A 144 -30.91 -2.78 -5.96
CA ALA A 144 -31.63 -1.55 -5.64
C ALA A 144 -31.64 -0.52 -6.78
N GLU A 145 -30.72 -0.59 -7.74
CA GLU A 145 -30.60 0.40 -8.83
C GLU A 145 -31.85 0.49 -9.71
N SER A 146 -32.55 -0.63 -9.93
CA SER A 146 -33.79 -0.68 -10.71
C SER A 146 -35.02 -0.21 -9.93
N ILE A 147 -34.88 0.02 -8.61
CA ILE A 147 -35.97 0.38 -7.71
C ILE A 147 -36.01 1.90 -7.54
N LYS A 148 -37.18 2.51 -7.74
CA LYS A 148 -37.34 3.94 -7.50
C LYS A 148 -36.99 4.29 -6.06
N ASN A 149 -36.07 5.24 -5.87
CA ASN A 149 -35.55 5.60 -4.54
C ASN A 149 -34.97 4.37 -3.79
N GLY A 150 -34.37 3.43 -4.52
CA GLY A 150 -33.90 2.17 -3.98
C GLY A 150 -32.68 2.31 -3.07
N ILE A 151 -31.90 3.43 -3.20
CA ILE A 151 -30.67 3.65 -2.42
C ILE A 151 -30.76 5.02 -1.71
N ILE A 152 -30.39 5.02 -0.43
CA ILE A 152 -30.25 6.22 0.40
C ILE A 152 -28.83 6.25 0.96
N VAL A 153 -28.26 7.45 1.03
CA VAL A 153 -27.07 7.75 1.86
C VAL A 153 -27.49 8.64 3.01
N GLU A 154 -26.94 8.36 4.20
CA GLU A 154 -27.24 9.10 5.44
C GLU A 154 -25.92 9.40 6.15
N SER A 155 -25.72 10.66 6.57
CA SER A 155 -24.60 11.02 7.45
C SER A 155 -24.88 10.61 8.91
N ASP A 156 -23.88 10.56 9.75
CA ASP A 156 -24.08 10.30 11.19
C ASP A 156 -24.60 11.54 11.94
N THR A 157 -24.52 12.71 11.31
CA THR A 157 -24.90 14.00 11.89
C THR A 157 -25.82 14.82 10.97
N ALA A 158 -26.13 16.05 11.36
CA ALA A 158 -26.85 17.02 10.51
C ALA A 158 -25.97 17.65 9.40
N SER A 159 -24.72 17.17 9.23
CA SER A 159 -23.74 17.63 8.22
C SER A 159 -23.34 16.49 7.29
N TRP A 160 -22.72 16.82 6.15
CA TRP A 160 -21.97 15.86 5.35
C TRP A 160 -20.54 15.80 5.88
N ASP A 161 -20.26 14.88 6.84
CA ASP A 161 -18.99 14.80 7.52
C ASP A 161 -17.95 14.10 6.62
N LEU A 162 -16.74 14.65 6.57
CA LEU A 162 -15.66 14.09 5.79
C LEU A 162 -14.78 13.15 6.65
N ASP A 163 -14.13 12.21 5.98
CA ASP A 163 -13.10 11.39 6.61
C ASP A 163 -11.83 12.21 6.93
N SER A 164 -10.85 11.59 7.57
CA SER A 164 -9.59 12.24 7.95
C SER A 164 -8.76 12.76 6.78
N THR A 165 -9.02 12.28 5.56
CA THR A 165 -8.35 12.78 4.33
C THR A 165 -9.01 14.06 3.80
N GLY A 166 -10.24 14.34 4.21
CA GLY A 166 -11.05 15.45 3.69
C GLY A 166 -11.60 15.23 2.28
N GLU A 167 -11.47 14.02 1.73
CA GLU A 167 -11.86 13.71 0.34
C GLU A 167 -13.12 12.87 0.22
N ARG A 168 -13.45 12.07 1.24
CA ARG A 168 -14.58 11.15 1.21
C ARG A 168 -15.57 11.53 2.30
N THR A 169 -16.87 11.37 2.00
CA THR A 169 -17.95 11.61 2.97
C THR A 169 -18.24 10.32 3.74
N LEU A 170 -18.31 10.41 5.06
CA LEU A 170 -18.63 9.32 5.97
C LEU A 170 -20.14 9.06 5.95
N LEU A 171 -20.58 7.88 5.47
CA LEU A 171 -21.98 7.62 5.20
C LEU A 171 -22.44 6.22 5.65
N TRP A 172 -23.68 6.15 6.11
CA TRP A 172 -24.51 4.97 6.15
C TRP A 172 -25.17 4.80 4.81
N VAL A 173 -25.15 3.59 4.26
CA VAL A 173 -25.79 3.27 2.97
C VAL A 173 -26.95 2.32 3.24
N TRP A 174 -28.12 2.73 2.73
CA TRP A 174 -29.35 1.98 2.88
C TRP A 174 -29.84 1.59 1.48
N TYR A 175 -30.37 0.38 1.36
CA TYR A 175 -30.87 -0.12 0.08
C TYR A 175 -32.13 -0.96 0.24
N LYS A 176 -32.91 -1.05 -0.85
CA LYS A 176 -34.09 -1.91 -0.94
C LYS A 176 -33.83 -3.10 -1.85
N THR A 177 -34.52 -4.20 -1.57
CA THR A 177 -34.50 -5.42 -2.40
C THR A 177 -35.76 -5.58 -3.25
N SER A 178 -36.81 -4.75 -3.00
CA SER A 178 -38.06 -4.71 -3.76
C SER A 178 -38.73 -3.33 -3.63
N GLU A 179 -39.63 -2.96 -4.56
CA GLU A 179 -40.32 -1.67 -4.59
C GLU A 179 -41.00 -1.31 -3.26
N ASN A 180 -41.68 -2.27 -2.66
CA ASN A 180 -42.41 -2.10 -1.39
C ASN A 180 -41.62 -2.60 -0.17
N GLY A 181 -40.34 -2.94 -0.36
CA GLY A 181 -39.48 -3.43 0.71
C GLY A 181 -39.02 -2.33 1.67
N GLU A 182 -38.71 -2.73 2.88
CA GLU A 182 -38.04 -1.90 3.87
C GLU A 182 -36.58 -1.66 3.46
N TYR A 183 -36.00 -0.53 3.89
CA TYR A 183 -34.58 -0.29 3.74
C TYR A 183 -33.78 -1.18 4.69
N ARG A 184 -32.67 -1.73 4.18
CA ARG A 184 -31.65 -2.46 4.94
C ARG A 184 -30.39 -1.62 5.01
N ASN A 185 -29.70 -1.68 6.13
CA ASN A 185 -28.44 -0.95 6.29
C ASN A 185 -27.27 -1.82 5.76
N LEU A 186 -26.67 -1.40 4.64
CA LEU A 186 -25.62 -2.17 3.96
C LEU A 186 -24.33 -2.25 4.80
N ASN A 187 -23.98 -1.20 5.55
CA ASN A 187 -22.78 -1.19 6.39
C ASN A 187 -22.87 -2.30 7.45
N ILE A 188 -24.00 -2.36 8.16
CA ILE A 188 -24.24 -3.39 9.19
C ILE A 188 -24.32 -4.76 8.56
N GLU A 189 -24.92 -4.88 7.38
CA GLU A 189 -25.03 -6.14 6.67
C GLU A 189 -23.66 -6.72 6.27
N ILE A 190 -22.76 -5.89 5.72
CA ILE A 190 -21.39 -6.30 5.42
C ILE A 190 -20.65 -6.77 6.68
N LEU A 191 -20.82 -6.04 7.79
CA LEU A 191 -20.19 -6.36 9.07
C LEU A 191 -20.71 -7.67 9.67
N GLN A 192 -22.04 -7.87 9.72
CA GLN A 192 -22.65 -9.10 10.28
C GLN A 192 -22.32 -10.34 9.45
N GLN A 193 -22.06 -10.18 8.14
CA GLN A 193 -21.59 -11.24 7.26
C GLN A 193 -20.10 -11.59 7.47
N GLY A 194 -19.37 -10.82 8.28
CA GLY A 194 -17.94 -11.03 8.48
C GLY A 194 -17.08 -10.66 7.28
N LEU A 195 -17.55 -9.75 6.43
CA LEU A 195 -16.82 -9.24 5.24
C LEU A 195 -16.08 -7.92 5.50
N ALA A 196 -16.14 -7.41 6.73
CA ALA A 196 -15.46 -6.20 7.17
C ALA A 196 -14.97 -6.32 8.61
N PHE A 197 -13.91 -5.58 8.91
CA PHE A 197 -13.51 -5.27 10.29
C PHE A 197 -14.36 -4.12 10.83
N GLY A 198 -14.49 -4.04 12.15
CA GLY A 198 -15.12 -2.90 12.79
C GLY A 198 -14.21 -1.67 12.76
N SER A 199 -14.76 -0.51 12.43
CA SER A 199 -14.08 0.78 12.48
C SER A 199 -14.99 1.81 13.16
N GLY A 200 -14.62 2.27 14.37
CA GLY A 200 -15.46 3.19 15.15
C GLY A 200 -16.84 2.62 15.53
N THR A 201 -16.95 1.30 15.73
CA THR A 201 -18.23 0.61 16.02
C THR A 201 -18.92 1.06 17.30
N THR A 202 -18.17 1.60 18.26
CA THR A 202 -18.69 2.08 19.54
C THR A 202 -18.95 3.59 19.58
N SER A 203 -18.56 4.32 18.52
CA SER A 203 -18.59 5.79 18.48
C SER A 203 -19.47 6.38 17.37
N ASN A 204 -20.49 5.63 16.93
CA ASN A 204 -21.43 6.05 15.90
C ASN A 204 -22.88 5.96 16.39
N THR A 205 -23.82 6.57 15.69
CA THR A 205 -25.25 6.58 16.08
C THR A 205 -25.87 5.18 16.15
N TYR A 206 -25.37 4.23 15.35
CA TYR A 206 -25.89 2.86 15.31
C TYR A 206 -24.96 1.87 16.03
N SER A 207 -24.23 2.35 17.06
CA SER A 207 -23.21 1.59 17.79
C SER A 207 -23.74 0.28 18.42
N GLU A 208 -24.99 0.23 18.81
CA GLU A 208 -25.63 -1.01 19.31
C GLU A 208 -25.62 -2.09 18.22
N TYR A 209 -26.03 -1.75 17.01
CA TYR A 209 -26.10 -2.69 15.88
C TYR A 209 -24.73 -3.04 15.32
N THR A 210 -23.83 -2.05 15.19
CA THR A 210 -22.47 -2.31 14.69
C THR A 210 -21.66 -3.17 15.65
N THR A 211 -21.81 -2.96 16.97
CA THR A 211 -21.15 -3.79 17.99
C THR A 211 -21.71 -5.21 18.01
N ALA A 212 -23.03 -5.37 17.95
CA ALA A 212 -23.66 -6.68 17.91
C ALA A 212 -23.32 -7.47 16.64
N ALA A 213 -23.34 -6.81 15.47
CA ALA A 213 -22.95 -7.39 14.19
C ALA A 213 -21.48 -7.87 14.20
N LEU A 214 -20.57 -7.04 14.72
CA LEU A 214 -19.16 -7.40 14.85
C LEU A 214 -18.95 -8.58 15.81
N TYR A 215 -19.62 -8.54 16.96
CA TYR A 215 -19.56 -9.65 17.94
C TYR A 215 -20.00 -10.96 17.30
N GLN A 216 -21.15 -10.97 16.61
CA GLN A 216 -21.66 -12.14 15.90
C GLN A 216 -20.66 -12.67 14.88
N ALA A 217 -20.17 -11.80 13.97
CA ALA A 217 -19.25 -12.18 12.93
C ALA A 217 -17.95 -12.78 13.50
N THR A 218 -17.45 -12.21 14.60
CA THR A 218 -16.24 -12.68 15.30
C THR A 218 -16.46 -14.02 15.98
N THR A 219 -17.56 -14.18 16.71
CA THR A 219 -17.90 -15.40 17.48
C THR A 219 -18.18 -16.57 16.53
N MET A 220 -18.96 -16.32 15.48
CA MET A 220 -19.25 -17.32 14.44
C MET A 220 -18.05 -17.55 13.48
N LYS A 221 -16.97 -16.78 13.61
CA LYS A 221 -15.76 -16.89 12.78
C LYS A 221 -16.06 -16.80 11.28
N LEU A 222 -16.85 -15.81 10.87
CA LEU A 222 -17.23 -15.63 9.47
C LEU A 222 -16.09 -14.98 8.68
N TYR A 223 -15.85 -15.43 7.47
CA TYR A 223 -14.86 -14.92 6.47
C TYR A 223 -13.58 -14.29 7.06
N VAL A 224 -13.50 -12.97 7.19
CA VAL A 224 -12.30 -12.27 7.69
C VAL A 224 -11.91 -12.69 9.11
N PHE A 225 -12.82 -13.25 9.89
CA PHE A 225 -12.59 -13.75 11.25
C PHE A 225 -12.31 -15.26 11.30
N ASN A 226 -12.36 -15.99 10.16
CA ASN A 226 -12.13 -17.41 10.10
C ASN A 226 -10.66 -17.76 9.85
N LYS A 227 -9.93 -18.01 10.95
CA LYS A 227 -8.50 -18.37 10.89
C LYS A 227 -8.20 -19.73 10.23
N LYS A 228 -9.21 -20.53 9.90
CA LYS A 228 -9.00 -21.88 9.36
C LYS A 228 -9.31 -21.98 7.86
N VAL A 229 -9.96 -20.99 7.30
CA VAL A 229 -10.40 -20.98 5.90
C VAL A 229 -9.71 -19.86 5.16
N LYS A 230 -8.97 -20.22 4.11
CA LYS A 230 -8.38 -19.25 3.17
C LYS A 230 -9.44 -18.78 2.19
N ASP A 231 -9.33 -17.53 1.75
CA ASP A 231 -10.13 -16.99 0.66
C ASP A 231 -9.81 -17.76 -0.65
N PRO A 232 -10.78 -18.46 -1.25
CA PRO A 232 -10.51 -19.23 -2.47
C PRO A 232 -10.24 -18.33 -3.70
N ASP A 233 -10.70 -17.08 -3.67
CA ASP A 233 -10.55 -16.12 -4.77
C ASP A 233 -9.30 -15.27 -4.65
N PHE A 234 -8.53 -15.41 -3.54
CA PHE A 234 -7.28 -14.71 -3.33
C PHE A 234 -6.09 -15.57 -3.79
N TYR A 235 -5.24 -14.97 -4.60
CA TYR A 235 -4.02 -15.64 -5.06
C TYR A 235 -2.95 -15.60 -3.96
N TYR A 236 -2.86 -16.68 -3.19
CA TYR A 236 -1.79 -16.89 -2.20
C TYR A 236 -0.45 -17.31 -2.83
N GLY A 237 -0.19 -16.93 -4.05
CA GLY A 237 0.88 -17.38 -4.94
C GLY A 237 2.19 -17.73 -4.26
N GLN A 238 2.95 -18.65 -4.86
CA GLN A 238 4.30 -18.93 -4.40
C GLN A 238 5.20 -17.79 -4.87
N ALA A 239 5.61 -16.92 -3.94
CA ALA A 239 6.64 -15.95 -4.20
C ALA A 239 7.97 -16.66 -4.50
N ILE A 240 8.74 -16.12 -5.42
CA ILE A 240 10.09 -16.60 -5.73
C ILE A 240 11.00 -16.21 -4.55
N ASN A 241 11.52 -17.20 -3.82
CA ASN A 241 12.43 -16.96 -2.72
C ASN A 241 13.81 -16.59 -3.26
N LEU A 242 14.33 -15.45 -2.85
CA LEU A 242 15.60 -14.89 -3.28
C LEU A 242 16.34 -14.28 -2.08
N THR A 243 17.64 -14.18 -2.15
CA THR A 243 18.38 -13.20 -1.34
C THR A 243 18.22 -11.81 -1.96
N LEU A 244 18.42 -10.76 -1.19
CA LEU A 244 18.37 -9.40 -1.72
C LEU A 244 19.46 -9.18 -2.79
N LYS A 245 20.62 -9.82 -2.64
CA LYS A 245 21.69 -9.87 -3.64
C LYS A 245 21.22 -10.47 -4.97
N GLU A 246 20.60 -11.65 -4.95
CA GLU A 246 20.07 -12.31 -6.15
C GLU A 246 19.00 -11.46 -6.83
N LEU A 247 18.10 -10.85 -6.03
CA LEU A 247 17.06 -9.97 -6.53
C LEU A 247 17.64 -8.74 -7.23
N LYS A 248 18.65 -8.10 -6.62
CA LYS A 248 19.32 -6.91 -7.19
C LYS A 248 20.09 -7.25 -8.47
N ALA A 249 20.87 -8.32 -8.46
CA ALA A 249 21.65 -8.75 -9.62
C ALA A 249 20.77 -9.20 -10.81
N ASN A 250 19.51 -9.58 -10.55
CA ASN A 250 18.59 -10.10 -11.56
C ASN A 250 17.26 -9.34 -11.64
N SER A 251 17.27 -8.04 -11.31
CA SER A 251 16.04 -7.25 -11.23
C SER A 251 15.20 -7.30 -12.50
N LYS A 252 15.83 -7.25 -13.69
CA LYS A 252 15.13 -7.33 -14.98
C LYS A 252 14.40 -8.66 -15.17
N LYS A 253 15.01 -9.78 -14.74
CA LYS A 253 14.42 -11.12 -14.82
C LYS A 253 13.18 -11.27 -13.93
N TYR A 254 13.19 -10.60 -12.79
CA TYR A 254 12.11 -10.70 -11.79
C TYR A 254 11.12 -9.55 -11.84
N GLU A 255 11.25 -8.63 -12.81
CA GLU A 255 10.27 -7.56 -13.01
C GLU A 255 8.86 -8.12 -13.21
N GLY A 256 7.88 -7.54 -12.52
CA GLY A 256 6.48 -7.97 -12.53
C GLY A 256 6.19 -9.24 -11.75
N LYS A 257 7.20 -9.92 -11.20
CA LYS A 257 7.01 -11.18 -10.46
C LYS A 257 6.85 -10.93 -8.95
N LEU A 258 6.09 -11.81 -8.32
CA LEU A 258 5.99 -11.86 -6.85
C LEU A 258 7.28 -12.47 -6.30
N VAL A 259 8.00 -11.70 -5.48
CA VAL A 259 9.28 -12.08 -4.89
C VAL A 259 9.19 -12.09 -3.37
N LYS A 260 10.02 -12.91 -2.74
CA LYS A 260 10.17 -13.00 -1.27
C LYS A 260 11.64 -12.98 -0.91
N PHE A 261 11.99 -12.13 0.06
CA PHE A 261 13.34 -12.03 0.62
C PHE A 261 13.30 -11.48 2.04
N ASP A 262 14.37 -11.69 2.78
CA ASP A 262 14.55 -11.15 4.12
C ASP A 262 15.51 -9.96 4.07
N ALA A 263 15.25 -8.94 4.91
CA ALA A 263 16.14 -7.80 5.04
C ALA A 263 15.93 -7.07 6.38
N VAL A 264 16.80 -6.11 6.69
CA VAL A 264 16.66 -5.23 7.87
C VAL A 264 16.08 -3.89 7.42
N VAL A 265 15.12 -3.39 8.16
CA VAL A 265 14.55 -2.05 7.93
C VAL A 265 15.56 -0.99 8.36
N ALA A 266 16.12 -0.26 7.41
CA ALA A 266 17.16 0.73 7.64
C ALA A 266 16.60 2.14 7.87
N LYS A 267 15.62 2.55 7.08
CA LYS A 267 15.00 3.90 7.15
C LYS A 267 13.56 3.85 6.65
N LYS A 268 12.79 4.89 7.03
CA LYS A 268 11.40 5.10 6.55
C LYS A 268 11.21 6.58 6.21
N SER A 269 10.49 6.87 5.14
CA SER A 269 10.15 8.23 4.74
C SER A 269 8.86 8.26 3.93
N GLY A 270 7.84 8.96 4.41
CA GLY A 270 6.52 8.95 3.78
C GLY A 270 5.97 7.52 3.68
N TYR A 271 5.67 7.07 2.47
CA TYR A 271 5.17 5.71 2.20
C TYR A 271 6.26 4.74 1.75
N THR A 272 7.52 5.11 1.92
CA THR A 272 8.69 4.34 1.51
C THR A 272 9.40 3.76 2.71
N ILE A 273 9.76 2.48 2.61
CA ILE A 273 10.62 1.77 3.55
C ILE A 273 11.89 1.39 2.80
N TYR A 274 13.04 1.74 3.36
CA TYR A 274 14.35 1.31 2.86
C TYR A 274 14.81 0.11 3.69
N VAL A 275 15.13 -0.97 2.99
CA VAL A 275 15.59 -2.22 3.61
C VAL A 275 16.95 -2.62 3.04
N GLU A 276 17.75 -3.32 3.84
CA GLU A 276 19.07 -3.75 3.43
C GLU A 276 19.45 -5.12 3.99
N GLU A 277 20.35 -5.80 3.29
CA GLU A 277 20.98 -7.03 3.74
C GLU A 277 22.48 -6.95 3.51
N PHE A 278 23.26 -7.32 4.55
CA PHE A 278 24.72 -7.35 4.47
C PHE A 278 25.20 -8.67 3.86
N ASP A 279 25.98 -8.58 2.79
CA ASP A 279 26.68 -9.71 2.18
C ASP A 279 28.15 -9.69 2.61
N ALA A 280 28.52 -10.63 3.49
CA ALA A 280 29.88 -10.74 3.99
C ALA A 280 30.90 -11.16 2.93
N GLN A 281 30.47 -11.85 1.86
CA GLN A 281 31.34 -12.27 0.77
C GLN A 281 31.86 -11.08 -0.05
N ASN A 282 31.00 -10.11 -0.28
CA ASN A 282 31.30 -8.92 -1.08
C ASN A 282 31.60 -7.70 -0.22
N ASP A 283 31.54 -7.84 1.10
CA ASP A 283 31.71 -6.76 2.08
C ASP A 283 30.90 -5.51 1.75
N MET A 284 29.59 -5.70 1.47
CA MET A 284 28.67 -4.62 1.12
C MET A 284 27.24 -4.90 1.58
N TYR A 285 26.44 -3.83 1.66
CA TYR A 285 24.99 -3.92 1.76
C TYR A 285 24.36 -3.88 0.37
N PHE A 286 23.41 -4.77 0.14
CA PHE A 286 22.42 -4.65 -0.92
C PHE A 286 21.19 -3.96 -0.35
N GLY A 287 20.68 -2.96 -1.03
CA GLY A 287 19.53 -2.18 -0.59
C GLY A 287 18.32 -2.29 -1.52
N MET A 288 17.13 -2.14 -0.97
CA MET A 288 15.88 -2.11 -1.74
C MET A 288 14.92 -1.07 -1.16
N GLN A 289 14.23 -0.38 -2.04
CA GLN A 289 13.11 0.47 -1.69
C GLN A 289 11.81 -0.34 -1.76
N LEU A 290 11.01 -0.27 -0.68
CA LEU A 290 9.65 -0.80 -0.65
C LEU A 290 8.68 0.38 -0.73
N PHE A 291 7.76 0.35 -1.67
CA PHE A 291 6.65 1.30 -1.72
C PHE A 291 5.41 0.66 -1.09
N ALA A 292 5.10 1.05 0.13
CA ALA A 292 3.98 0.50 0.88
C ALA A 292 2.63 1.09 0.45
N GLY A 293 2.62 2.31 -0.08
CA GLY A 293 1.38 3.01 -0.42
C GLY A 293 0.66 3.60 0.80
N TYR A 294 -0.43 4.31 0.53
CA TYR A 294 -1.22 4.95 1.57
C TYR A 294 -2.03 3.92 2.36
N GLY A 295 -2.05 4.06 3.70
CA GLY A 295 -2.86 3.21 4.60
C GLY A 295 -2.37 1.77 4.76
N CYS A 296 -1.21 1.42 4.19
CA CYS A 296 -0.65 0.07 4.34
C CYS A 296 -0.18 -0.17 5.79
N PRO A 297 -0.74 -1.14 6.52
CA PRO A 297 -0.37 -1.44 7.91
C PRO A 297 1.09 -1.85 8.10
N ILE A 298 1.77 -2.26 7.04
CA ILE A 298 3.21 -2.58 7.07
C ILE A 298 4.04 -1.37 7.47
N MET A 299 3.59 -0.14 7.15
CA MET A 299 4.26 1.08 7.57
C MET A 299 4.40 1.18 9.10
N ASP A 300 3.41 0.73 9.84
CA ASP A 300 3.43 0.77 11.32
C ASP A 300 4.14 -0.45 11.91
N LYS A 301 4.01 -1.62 11.27
CA LYS A 301 4.61 -2.89 11.75
C LYS A 301 6.11 -2.96 11.53
N PHE A 302 6.62 -2.43 10.41
CA PHE A 302 8.03 -2.46 10.09
C PHE A 302 8.77 -1.28 10.73
N ALA A 303 9.21 -1.44 11.98
CA ALA A 303 10.04 -0.47 12.66
C ALA A 303 11.49 -0.52 12.16
N ILE A 304 12.20 0.61 12.22
CA ILE A 304 13.65 0.66 11.94
C ILE A 304 14.36 -0.29 12.90
N GLY A 305 15.30 -1.11 12.37
CA GLY A 305 15.99 -2.15 13.12
C GLY A 305 15.24 -3.48 13.21
N ASN A 306 14.06 -3.61 12.61
CA ASN A 306 13.43 -4.92 12.48
C ASN A 306 14.06 -5.71 11.32
N ARG A 307 14.35 -7.00 11.55
CA ARG A 307 14.52 -7.96 10.45
C ARG A 307 13.15 -8.43 10.01
N VAL A 308 12.89 -8.34 8.71
CA VAL A 308 11.57 -8.57 8.14
C VAL A 308 11.66 -9.53 6.96
N SER A 309 10.63 -10.36 6.78
CA SER A 309 10.38 -11.06 5.52
C SER A 309 9.47 -10.19 4.67
N ILE A 310 9.88 -9.91 3.45
CA ILE A 310 9.17 -9.07 2.49
C ILE A 310 8.59 -9.97 1.39
N VAL A 311 7.32 -9.80 1.09
CA VAL A 311 6.65 -10.42 -0.04
C VAL A 311 5.93 -9.33 -0.82
N GLY A 312 6.28 -9.16 -2.09
CA GLY A 312 5.70 -8.11 -2.92
C GLY A 312 6.10 -8.26 -4.39
N THR A 313 5.60 -7.39 -5.23
CA THR A 313 5.90 -7.38 -6.67
C THR A 313 7.09 -6.49 -6.95
N LEU A 314 8.12 -7.03 -7.60
CA LEU A 314 9.22 -6.21 -8.11
C LEU A 314 8.74 -5.39 -9.31
N GLN A 315 8.92 -4.09 -9.28
CA GLN A 315 8.51 -3.16 -10.33
C GLN A 315 9.62 -2.19 -10.70
N TYR A 316 9.77 -1.90 -11.99
CA TYR A 316 10.59 -0.80 -12.44
C TYR A 316 9.83 0.51 -12.25
N TYR A 317 10.42 1.44 -11.52
CA TYR A 317 9.87 2.78 -11.28
C TYR A 317 10.46 3.76 -12.29
N GLU A 318 9.75 3.98 -13.39
CA GLU A 318 10.22 4.78 -14.53
C GLU A 318 10.67 6.19 -14.15
N ASN A 319 9.93 6.87 -13.25
CA ASN A 319 10.26 8.23 -12.84
C ASN A 319 11.57 8.32 -12.03
N GLY A 320 11.94 7.26 -11.33
CA GLY A 320 13.19 7.16 -10.57
C GLY A 320 14.29 6.42 -11.32
N GLY A 321 13.98 5.75 -12.43
CA GLY A 321 14.93 4.93 -13.19
C GLY A 321 15.47 3.73 -12.40
N THR A 322 14.70 3.20 -11.44
CA THR A 322 15.14 2.19 -10.49
C THR A 322 14.09 1.13 -10.24
N TYR A 323 14.49 0.00 -9.66
CA TYR A 323 13.58 -1.02 -9.19
C TYR A 323 13.13 -0.76 -7.75
N GLN A 324 11.86 -1.07 -7.46
CA GLN A 324 11.27 -1.07 -6.13
C GLN A 324 10.37 -2.29 -5.95
N VAL A 325 10.12 -2.68 -4.70
CA VAL A 325 9.09 -3.68 -4.40
C VAL A 325 7.83 -2.96 -3.92
N SER A 326 6.72 -3.27 -4.55
CA SER A 326 5.39 -2.73 -4.23
C SER A 326 4.36 -3.85 -4.14
N ASN A 327 3.08 -3.52 -3.98
CA ASN A 327 2.01 -4.50 -3.79
C ASN A 327 2.38 -5.52 -2.70
N LEU A 328 2.79 -4.99 -1.53
CA LEU A 328 3.25 -5.80 -0.41
C LEU A 328 2.11 -6.73 0.05
N GLN A 329 2.41 -8.02 0.10
CA GLN A 329 1.45 -9.03 0.56
C GLN A 329 1.46 -9.07 2.08
N TYR A 330 0.33 -8.87 2.73
CA TYR A 330 0.20 -9.00 4.19
C TYR A 330 -1.21 -9.43 4.55
N ASP A 331 -1.35 -9.99 5.75
CA ASP A 331 -2.65 -10.31 6.33
C ASP A 331 -2.73 -9.67 7.72
N ILE A 332 -3.68 -8.76 7.91
CA ILE A 332 -3.87 -8.05 9.19
C ILE A 332 -4.22 -9.02 10.31
N LEU A 333 -4.96 -10.08 10.01
CA LEU A 333 -5.39 -11.08 10.99
C LEU A 333 -4.33 -12.13 11.27
N PHE A 334 -3.44 -12.36 10.31
CA PHE A 334 -2.36 -13.34 10.38
C PHE A 334 -1.02 -12.65 10.12
N PRO A 335 -0.59 -11.76 11.03
CA PRO A 335 0.65 -11.00 10.84
C PRO A 335 1.90 -11.89 10.72
N ASP A 336 1.80 -13.16 11.14
CA ASP A 336 2.86 -14.16 11.04
C ASP A 336 2.67 -15.13 9.86
N TRP A 337 1.76 -14.81 8.94
CA TRP A 337 1.56 -15.63 7.76
C TRP A 337 2.83 -15.74 6.92
N GLU A 338 3.32 -16.96 6.69
CA GLU A 338 4.59 -17.21 5.99
C GLU A 338 4.59 -16.77 4.52
N GLY A 339 3.42 -16.65 3.91
CA GLY A 339 3.22 -16.16 2.54
C GLY A 339 3.17 -14.65 2.42
N GLY A 340 3.30 -13.89 3.52
CA GLY A 340 3.20 -12.43 3.55
C GLY A 340 4.36 -11.75 4.26
N CYS A 341 4.32 -10.43 4.24
CA CYS A 341 5.24 -9.57 4.96
C CYS A 341 5.06 -9.76 6.47
N ARG A 342 6.16 -10.03 7.19
CA ARG A 342 6.14 -10.25 8.64
C ARG A 342 7.45 -9.82 9.30
N VAL A 343 7.41 -9.53 10.58
CA VAL A 343 8.59 -9.27 11.41
C VAL A 343 9.19 -10.61 11.83
N LEU A 344 10.49 -10.77 11.61
CA LEU A 344 11.25 -11.97 11.97
C LEU A 344 12.03 -11.77 13.28
N ASP A 345 12.61 -10.56 13.48
CA ASP A 345 13.40 -10.19 14.65
C ASP A 345 13.33 -8.68 14.86
N THR A 346 13.66 -8.21 16.05
CA THR A 346 13.57 -6.79 16.43
C THR A 346 14.84 -6.34 17.15
N GLY A 347 15.06 -5.02 17.20
CA GLY A 347 16.12 -4.41 18.00
C GLY A 347 17.50 -4.50 17.37
N LEU A 348 17.58 -4.73 16.05
CA LEU A 348 18.85 -4.62 15.32
C LEU A 348 19.17 -3.16 15.09
N GLU A 349 20.44 -2.79 15.16
CA GLU A 349 20.91 -1.45 14.85
C GLU A 349 21.30 -1.35 13.37
N ALA A 350 20.93 -0.23 12.72
CA ALA A 350 21.44 0.06 11.38
C ALA A 350 22.94 0.34 11.45
N SER A 351 23.72 -0.46 10.76
CA SER A 351 25.19 -0.38 10.76
C SER A 351 25.66 0.50 9.60
N TYR A 352 25.76 1.80 9.84
CA TYR A 352 26.33 2.73 8.86
C TYR A 352 27.83 2.46 8.68
N ARG A 353 28.18 1.73 7.65
CA ARG A 353 29.58 1.46 7.30
C ARG A 353 30.23 2.68 6.63
N GLU A 354 31.49 2.91 6.96
CA GLU A 354 32.28 3.94 6.28
C GLU A 354 32.40 3.61 4.80
N GLY A 355 32.02 4.53 3.94
CA GLY A 355 32.01 4.40 2.49
C GLY A 355 33.09 5.23 1.82
N ASP A 356 33.27 4.97 0.54
CA ASP A 356 34.18 5.70 -0.34
C ASP A 356 33.39 6.31 -1.50
N VAL A 357 33.54 7.62 -1.73
CA VAL A 357 32.80 8.35 -2.78
C VAL A 357 33.12 7.79 -4.17
N ASP A 358 34.40 7.49 -4.45
CA ASP A 358 34.81 6.96 -5.74
C ASP A 358 34.24 5.53 -5.97
N LYS A 359 34.16 4.74 -4.91
CA LYS A 359 33.54 3.40 -4.98
C LYS A 359 32.05 3.49 -5.31
N ILE A 360 31.32 4.46 -4.75
CA ILE A 360 29.88 4.67 -5.07
C ILE A 360 29.72 5.09 -6.52
N LEU A 361 30.56 6.02 -7.00
CA LEU A 361 30.41 6.64 -8.32
C LEU A 361 30.96 5.78 -9.46
N ASN A 362 32.06 5.06 -9.24
CA ASN A 362 32.83 4.41 -10.30
C ASN A 362 33.21 2.96 -9.97
N GLY A 363 32.96 2.52 -8.74
CA GLY A 363 33.33 1.16 -8.32
C GLY A 363 32.61 0.09 -9.11
N LYS A 364 33.29 -1.01 -9.36
CA LYS A 364 32.73 -2.21 -10.03
C LYS A 364 32.78 -3.39 -9.08
N ILE A 365 31.86 -4.32 -9.29
CA ILE A 365 31.76 -5.54 -8.52
C ILE A 365 31.22 -6.67 -9.40
N SER A 366 31.80 -7.87 -9.25
CA SER A 366 31.40 -9.05 -10.00
C SER A 366 30.45 -9.92 -9.18
N ILE A 367 29.25 -10.15 -9.69
CA ILE A 367 28.19 -10.94 -9.04
C ILE A 367 27.61 -11.93 -10.05
N ASP A 368 27.27 -13.13 -9.60
CA ASP A 368 26.59 -14.11 -10.45
C ASP A 368 25.16 -13.64 -10.76
N SER A 369 24.84 -13.59 -12.05
CA SER A 369 23.58 -13.13 -12.60
C SER A 369 23.17 -14.01 -13.77
N TYR A 370 21.86 -14.11 -14.00
CA TYR A 370 21.33 -14.80 -15.18
C TYR A 370 21.46 -13.92 -16.42
N VAL A 371 22.10 -14.47 -17.45
CA VAL A 371 22.28 -13.82 -18.76
C VAL A 371 21.50 -14.62 -19.81
N GLU A 372 20.68 -13.93 -20.59
CA GLU A 372 20.01 -14.53 -21.75
C GLU A 372 20.99 -14.73 -22.87
N ARG A 373 21.02 -15.93 -23.45
CA ARG A 373 21.75 -16.21 -24.68
C ARG A 373 20.96 -17.13 -25.61
N GLU A 374 21.22 -17.06 -26.91
CA GLU A 374 20.70 -17.97 -27.91
C GLU A 374 21.49 -19.28 -27.86
N ASP A 375 20.81 -20.42 -27.80
CA ASP A 375 21.43 -21.73 -27.91
C ASP A 375 21.69 -22.15 -29.38
N GLU A 376 22.22 -23.35 -29.59
CA GLU A 376 22.52 -23.88 -30.91
C GLU A 376 21.27 -24.07 -31.82
N ASN A 377 20.08 -24.09 -31.24
CA ASN A 377 18.80 -24.26 -31.91
C ASN A 377 18.07 -22.91 -32.14
N GLY A 378 18.64 -21.79 -31.71
CA GLY A 378 18.03 -20.47 -31.79
C GLY A 378 17.02 -20.19 -30.64
N GLU A 379 17.01 -21.00 -29.56
CA GLU A 379 16.17 -20.79 -28.40
C GLU A 379 16.88 -19.90 -27.37
N ILE A 380 16.14 -18.95 -26.78
CA ILE A 380 16.66 -18.11 -25.70
C ILE A 380 16.70 -18.93 -24.40
N ILE A 381 17.91 -19.14 -23.90
CA ILE A 381 18.17 -19.81 -22.63
C ILE A 381 18.80 -18.85 -21.62
N GLU A 382 18.53 -19.04 -20.34
CA GLU A 382 19.17 -18.31 -19.26
C GLU A 382 20.32 -19.10 -18.67
N GLU A 383 21.48 -18.49 -18.59
CA GLU A 383 22.66 -19.09 -18.00
C GLU A 383 23.21 -18.23 -16.86
N LEU A 384 23.58 -18.86 -15.74
CA LEU A 384 24.21 -18.17 -14.63
C LEU A 384 25.68 -17.87 -14.98
N GLN A 385 26.03 -16.59 -15.01
CA GLN A 385 27.38 -16.11 -15.30
C GLN A 385 27.80 -15.03 -14.30
N THR A 386 29.11 -14.91 -14.08
CA THR A 386 29.66 -13.80 -13.31
C THR A 386 29.65 -12.54 -14.17
N VAL A 387 28.87 -11.54 -13.77
CA VAL A 387 28.66 -10.28 -14.46
C VAL A 387 29.24 -9.13 -13.64
N GLU A 388 29.86 -8.17 -14.29
CA GLU A 388 30.35 -6.94 -13.67
C GLU A 388 29.22 -5.89 -13.60
N PHE A 389 28.95 -5.40 -12.39
CA PHE A 389 27.96 -4.37 -12.07
C PHE A 389 28.61 -3.10 -11.54
N ASP A 390 27.93 -1.96 -11.66
CA ASP A 390 28.27 -0.77 -10.89
C ASP A 390 27.98 -1.02 -9.39
N TYR A 391 28.98 -0.72 -8.54
CA TYR A 391 28.81 -0.88 -7.09
C TYR A 391 27.62 -0.03 -6.57
N GLY A 392 27.50 1.23 -7.04
CA GLY A 392 26.39 2.12 -6.66
C GLY A 392 25.02 1.58 -7.03
N GLU A 393 24.88 0.85 -8.16
CA GLU A 393 23.63 0.21 -8.57
C GLU A 393 23.18 -0.86 -7.58
N LEU A 394 24.10 -1.74 -7.19
CA LEU A 394 23.78 -2.82 -6.26
C LEU A 394 23.60 -2.33 -4.83
N ALA A 395 24.38 -1.31 -4.41
CA ALA A 395 24.28 -0.69 -3.09
C ALA A 395 23.14 0.34 -2.96
N LEU A 396 22.45 0.65 -4.06
CA LEU A 396 21.35 1.62 -4.07
C LEU A 396 20.29 1.27 -3.02
N TYR A 397 19.88 2.26 -2.23
CA TYR A 397 18.94 2.18 -1.12
C TYR A 397 19.47 1.53 0.16
N SER A 398 20.77 1.22 0.25
CA SER A 398 21.41 0.80 1.50
C SER A 398 21.98 1.96 2.30
N THR A 399 22.25 1.73 3.57
CA THR A 399 22.89 2.70 4.47
C THR A 399 24.35 2.90 4.15
N ILE A 400 24.81 4.14 4.36
CA ILE A 400 26.22 4.52 4.23
C ILE A 400 26.57 5.64 5.18
N LYS A 401 27.84 5.70 5.60
CA LYS A 401 28.47 6.85 6.24
C LYS A 401 29.59 7.37 5.33
N LEU A 402 29.63 8.67 5.11
CA LEU A 402 30.72 9.36 4.42
C LEU A 402 31.30 10.40 5.36
N SER A 403 32.61 10.36 5.57
CA SER A 403 33.31 11.27 6.49
C SER A 403 34.20 12.26 5.74
N ASN A 404 34.55 13.38 6.40
CA ASN A 404 35.48 14.38 5.91
C ASN A 404 35.09 14.98 4.54
N LEU A 405 33.81 15.26 4.33
CA LEU A 405 33.32 15.87 3.12
C LEU A 405 33.38 17.42 3.22
N THR A 406 34.05 18.07 2.31
CA THR A 406 34.13 19.54 2.26
C THR A 406 32.96 20.11 1.45
N VAL A 407 32.12 20.92 2.07
CA VAL A 407 31.01 21.64 1.43
C VAL A 407 31.52 22.63 0.39
N THR A 408 31.05 22.50 -0.85
CA THR A 408 31.44 23.43 -1.95
C THR A 408 30.30 24.32 -2.38
N LYS A 409 29.07 23.86 -2.34
CA LYS A 409 27.86 24.57 -2.75
C LYS A 409 26.65 24.00 -2.05
N VAL A 410 25.65 24.83 -1.76
CA VAL A 410 24.31 24.40 -1.30
C VAL A 410 23.25 25.00 -2.19
N TYR A 411 22.30 24.21 -2.58
CA TYR A 411 21.11 24.62 -3.33
C TYR A 411 19.84 24.26 -2.56
N THR A 412 18.88 25.18 -2.50
CA THR A 412 17.55 24.93 -1.93
C THR A 412 16.55 24.73 -3.06
N THR A 413 15.78 23.66 -3.02
CA THR A 413 14.69 23.42 -3.97
C THR A 413 13.58 24.44 -3.76
N THR A 414 13.32 25.27 -4.77
CA THR A 414 12.30 26.33 -4.75
C THR A 414 11.04 25.95 -5.53
N ALA A 415 11.12 24.93 -6.40
CA ALA A 415 9.98 24.44 -7.17
C ALA A 415 8.84 24.00 -6.24
N ASP A 416 7.59 24.28 -6.63
CA ASP A 416 6.41 23.92 -5.86
C ASP A 416 6.05 22.43 -6.05
N THR A 417 6.87 21.61 -5.44
CA THR A 417 6.79 20.13 -5.45
C THR A 417 6.89 19.61 -4.01
N ALA A 418 6.67 18.32 -3.82
CA ALA A 418 6.86 17.65 -2.52
C ALA A 418 8.30 17.85 -1.94
N SER A 419 9.28 18.14 -2.79
CA SER A 419 10.68 18.41 -2.39
C SER A 419 10.97 19.89 -2.08
N LYS A 420 9.98 20.79 -2.08
CA LYS A 420 10.18 22.20 -1.79
C LYS A 420 10.82 22.41 -0.41
N GLY A 421 11.92 23.13 -0.38
CA GLY A 421 12.72 23.38 0.83
C GLY A 421 13.83 22.36 1.08
N ALA A 422 13.86 21.24 0.36
CA ALA A 422 14.98 20.30 0.49
C ALA A 422 16.29 20.91 -0.01
N LEU A 423 17.41 20.60 0.67
CA LEU A 423 18.73 21.05 0.30
C LEU A 423 19.46 20.00 -0.55
N THR A 424 20.24 20.47 -1.51
CA THR A 424 21.28 19.69 -2.19
C THR A 424 22.62 20.31 -1.80
N ILE A 425 23.40 19.59 -0.98
CA ILE A 425 24.69 20.01 -0.48
C ILE A 425 25.73 19.30 -1.33
N THR A 426 26.41 20.04 -2.21
CA THR A 426 27.49 19.51 -3.04
C THR A 426 28.77 19.49 -2.23
N CYS A 427 29.36 18.33 -2.05
CA CYS A 427 30.57 18.12 -1.26
C CYS A 427 31.70 17.53 -2.10
N LYS A 428 32.95 17.68 -1.61
CA LYS A 428 34.10 16.96 -2.12
C LYS A 428 34.76 16.16 -1.01
N ASP A 429 35.19 14.94 -1.34
CA ASP A 429 36.05 14.14 -0.48
C ASP A 429 37.51 14.61 -0.51
N ALA A 430 38.36 13.97 0.27
CA ALA A 430 39.80 14.26 0.32
C ALA A 430 40.54 14.08 -1.02
N ASN A 431 39.98 13.23 -1.92
CA ASN A 431 40.52 12.97 -3.26
C ASN A 431 39.98 13.93 -4.33
N GLY A 432 39.12 14.88 -3.93
CA GLY A 432 38.47 15.84 -4.82
C GLY A 432 37.29 15.30 -5.61
N LYS A 433 36.82 14.10 -5.31
CA LYS A 433 35.59 13.52 -5.90
C LYS A 433 34.36 14.23 -5.35
N THR A 434 33.41 14.49 -6.21
CA THR A 434 32.19 15.25 -5.86
C THR A 434 31.04 14.28 -5.60
N ILE A 435 30.33 14.49 -4.50
CA ILE A 435 29.07 13.80 -4.15
C ILE A 435 28.04 14.83 -3.70
N GLU A 436 26.77 14.56 -3.98
CA GLU A 436 25.67 15.36 -3.50
C GLU A 436 25.02 14.70 -2.27
N ILE A 437 24.73 15.53 -1.26
CA ILE A 437 23.97 15.14 -0.08
C ILE A 437 22.60 15.77 -0.21
N ARG A 438 21.57 14.95 -0.34
CA ARG A 438 20.18 15.39 -0.49
C ARG A 438 19.44 15.28 0.82
N THR A 439 18.90 16.38 1.35
CA THR A 439 18.07 16.33 2.55
C THR A 439 16.62 16.00 2.21
N ALA A 440 15.89 15.47 3.21
CA ALA A 440 14.43 15.48 3.17
C ALA A 440 13.91 16.93 3.07
N SER A 441 12.68 17.12 2.54
CA SER A 441 12.00 18.41 2.59
C SER A 441 11.68 18.78 4.05
N LYS A 442 11.91 20.05 4.42
CA LYS A 442 11.62 20.56 5.77
C LYS A 442 12.36 19.84 6.91
N LEU A 443 13.66 19.59 6.71
CA LEU A 443 14.52 19.14 7.80
C LEU A 443 14.52 20.20 8.92
N VAL A 444 14.35 19.76 10.18
CA VAL A 444 14.29 20.67 11.33
C VAL A 444 15.41 20.35 12.32
N LYS A 445 15.85 21.37 13.04
CA LYS A 445 16.81 21.30 14.15
C LYS A 445 16.08 20.99 15.45
N ASP A 446 16.81 20.75 16.53
CA ASP A 446 16.27 20.49 17.87
C ASP A 446 15.36 21.62 18.39
N ASP A 447 15.68 22.88 18.03
CA ASP A 447 14.89 24.07 18.36
C ASP A 447 13.66 24.27 17.47
N GLN A 448 13.33 23.30 16.64
CA GLN A 448 12.24 23.31 15.64
C GLN A 448 12.41 24.32 14.51
N SER A 449 13.54 25.00 14.41
CA SER A 449 13.85 25.86 13.25
C SER A 449 14.14 25.00 12.01
N VAL A 450 13.75 25.52 10.84
CA VAL A 450 14.00 24.82 9.56
C VAL A 450 15.46 24.93 9.21
N VAL A 451 16.07 23.82 8.80
CA VAL A 451 17.44 23.77 8.28
C VAL A 451 17.51 24.52 6.94
N VAL A 452 18.43 25.44 6.82
CA VAL A 452 18.59 26.32 5.65
C VAL A 452 20.01 26.25 5.06
N ALA A 453 20.19 26.72 3.83
CA ALA A 453 21.45 26.64 3.12
C ALA A 453 22.62 27.33 3.88
N SER A 454 22.36 28.38 4.65
CA SER A 454 23.39 29.09 5.45
C SER A 454 23.91 28.26 6.62
N ASP A 455 23.23 27.19 7.01
CA ASP A 455 23.72 26.28 8.05
C ASP A 455 24.92 25.45 7.57
N PHE A 456 25.14 25.37 6.26
CA PHE A 456 26.26 24.65 5.64
C PHE A 456 27.16 25.61 4.86
N PRO A 457 28.00 26.38 5.55
CA PRO A 457 28.87 27.36 4.88
C PRO A 457 29.89 26.65 3.98
N LYS A 458 30.21 27.28 2.85
CA LYS A 458 31.26 26.79 1.95
C LYS A 458 32.59 26.61 2.69
N GLY A 459 33.22 25.47 2.54
CA GLY A 459 34.46 25.09 3.20
C GLY A 459 34.25 24.37 4.54
N ALA A 460 33.03 24.28 5.05
CA ALA A 460 32.75 23.42 6.20
C ALA A 460 33.06 21.98 5.87
N VAL A 461 33.58 21.24 6.83
CA VAL A 461 33.80 19.79 6.72
C VAL A 461 32.72 19.07 7.48
N ILE A 462 32.05 18.15 6.83
CA ILE A 462 30.93 17.38 7.40
C ILE A 462 31.13 15.88 7.22
N SER A 463 30.54 15.11 8.12
CA SER A 463 30.30 13.67 7.97
C SER A 463 28.80 13.44 7.91
N VAL A 464 28.37 12.49 7.08
CA VAL A 464 26.95 12.19 6.86
C VAL A 464 26.66 10.72 6.99
N LYS A 465 25.50 10.40 7.59
CA LYS A 465 24.88 9.08 7.57
C LYS A 465 23.61 9.17 6.74
N GLY A 466 23.43 8.26 5.80
CA GLY A 466 22.27 8.33 4.91
C GLY A 466 22.03 7.05 4.13
N ILE A 467 21.21 7.17 3.12
CA ILE A 467 20.88 6.10 2.16
C ILE A 467 21.50 6.49 0.81
N ILE A 468 22.17 5.55 0.16
CA ILE A 468 22.59 5.73 -1.24
C ILE A 468 21.33 5.85 -2.08
N ASP A 469 21.21 6.95 -2.80
CA ASP A 469 20.05 7.28 -3.64
C ASP A 469 20.54 7.71 -5.02
N VAL A 470 19.66 7.82 -6.00
CA VAL A 470 19.98 8.28 -7.34
C VAL A 470 18.95 9.29 -7.83
N PHE A 471 19.39 10.34 -8.49
CA PHE A 471 18.51 11.28 -9.18
C PHE A 471 18.99 11.49 -10.61
N ASP A 472 20.04 12.19 -10.87
CA ASP A 472 20.78 12.24 -12.16
C ASP A 472 22.07 11.43 -12.04
N GLU A 473 22.67 11.47 -10.84
CA GLU A 473 23.86 10.75 -10.42
C GLU A 473 23.63 10.17 -9.03
N TYR A 474 24.53 9.28 -8.56
CA TYR A 474 24.45 8.78 -7.19
C TYR A 474 24.64 9.91 -6.19
N GLN A 475 23.82 9.90 -5.15
CA GLN A 475 23.81 10.87 -4.05
C GLN A 475 23.59 10.15 -2.72
N VAL A 476 23.77 10.84 -1.60
CA VAL A 476 23.38 10.34 -0.28
C VAL A 476 22.19 11.13 0.22
N LYS A 477 21.10 10.43 0.54
CA LYS A 477 19.87 11.01 1.08
C LYS A 477 19.86 10.96 2.59
N VAL A 478 19.64 12.11 3.22
CA VAL A 478 19.63 12.31 4.66
C VAL A 478 18.23 12.70 5.12
N PHE A 479 17.78 12.14 6.25
CA PHE A 479 16.42 12.27 6.73
C PHE A 479 16.30 13.07 8.02
N ASN A 480 17.36 13.15 8.83
CA ASN A 480 17.43 13.91 10.07
C ASN A 480 18.66 14.81 10.08
N ILE A 481 18.62 15.92 10.80
CA ILE A 481 19.79 16.79 10.93
C ILE A 481 20.92 16.11 11.71
N ASP A 482 20.62 15.26 12.67
CA ASP A 482 21.60 14.49 13.46
C ASP A 482 22.41 13.48 12.62
N ASP A 483 21.92 13.16 11.43
CA ASP A 483 22.65 12.34 10.46
C ASP A 483 23.80 13.14 9.77
N ILE A 484 23.92 14.46 10.04
CA ILE A 484 24.98 15.34 9.54
C ILE A 484 25.76 15.91 10.73
N THR A 485 27.05 15.62 10.82
CA THR A 485 27.95 16.15 11.86
C THR A 485 29.00 17.04 11.23
N PHE A 486 29.33 18.17 11.89
CA PHE A 486 30.44 19.02 11.50
C PHE A 486 31.71 18.49 12.15
N GLU A 487 32.77 18.39 11.35
CA GLU A 487 34.10 18.06 11.85
C GLU A 487 34.82 19.36 12.29
N GLU A 488 35.60 19.25 13.36
CA GLU A 488 36.36 20.39 13.92
C GLU A 488 37.59 20.80 13.06
#